data_f96b9b6db17c030898f084c6873b0ef6
#
_entry.id   f96b9b6db17c030898f084c6873b0ef6
#
_cell.length_a   1.000
_cell.length_b   1.000
_cell.length_c   1.000
_cell.angle_alpha   90.00
_cell.angle_beta   90.00
_cell.angle_gamma   90.00
#
_symmetry.space_group_name_H-M   'P 1'
#
loop_
_entity.id
_entity.type
_entity.pdbx_description
1 polymer ?
#
loop_
_entity_poly.entity_id
_entity_poly.type
_entity_poly.pdbx_seq_one_letter_code
_entity_poly.pdbx_strand_id
1 'polypeptide(L)'
;MKYKVIDLFAGVGGMSLGFEMAGFDVVLANEYDKDIATAYKKNHSSTKMINEDITKLDLQSVFEQYKGNIDVIIGGPPCQGFSQKGKRKTIHDERNFLFKYYVKVVDLVKP
;
A
#
# COMPACT_ATOMS: atom_id res chain seq x y z
N MET A 1 22.91 -4.83 2.02
CA MET A 1 21.71 -4.45 2.78
C MET A 1 20.61 -4.04 1.82
N LYS A 2 19.43 -4.62 1.97
CA LYS A 2 18.29 -4.26 1.10
C LYS A 2 17.40 -3.24 1.80
N TYR A 3 16.93 -2.25 1.05
CA TYR A 3 15.93 -1.34 1.53
C TYR A 3 14.58 -2.04 1.59
N LYS A 4 13.81 -1.76 2.62
CA LYS A 4 12.53 -2.43 2.89
C LYS A 4 11.36 -1.55 2.45
N VAL A 5 10.38 -2.18 1.82
CA VAL A 5 9.24 -1.52 1.19
C VAL A 5 7.93 -2.11 1.72
N ILE A 6 6.95 -1.23 1.92
CA ILE A 6 5.55 -1.61 2.13
C ILE A 6 4.76 -1.15 0.90
N ASP A 7 3.95 -2.06 0.33
CA ASP A 7 3.12 -1.77 -0.84
C ASP A 7 1.64 -1.78 -0.43
N LEU A 8 1.03 -0.60 -0.40
CA LEU A 8 -0.39 -0.43 -0.08
C LEU A 8 -1.21 -0.33 -1.37
N PHE A 9 -2.44 -0.82 -1.34
CA PHE A 9 -3.27 -0.90 -2.53
C PHE A 9 -2.51 -1.60 -3.66
N ALA A 10 -1.96 -2.77 -3.32
CA ALA A 10 -0.88 -3.38 -4.10
C ALA A 10 -1.31 -3.92 -5.47
N GLY A 11 -2.59 -4.22 -5.65
CA GLY A 11 -3.05 -4.83 -6.90
C GLY A 11 -2.39 -6.18 -7.09
N VAL A 12 -2.05 -6.51 -8.32
CA VAL A 12 -1.37 -7.77 -8.65
C VAL A 12 0.14 -7.69 -8.42
N GLY A 13 0.66 -6.54 -8.01
CA GLY A 13 2.05 -6.40 -7.61
C GLY A 13 3.00 -5.85 -8.65
N GLY A 14 2.49 -5.05 -9.61
CA GLY A 14 3.36 -4.45 -10.62
C GLY A 14 4.42 -3.54 -10.01
N MET A 15 4.04 -2.67 -9.08
CA MET A 15 5.01 -1.80 -8.40
C MET A 15 5.96 -2.60 -7.53
N SER A 16 5.44 -3.59 -6.78
CA SER A 16 6.28 -4.49 -5.99
C SER A 16 7.34 -5.15 -6.86
N LEU A 17 6.93 -5.67 -8.02
CA LEU A 17 7.87 -6.33 -8.93
C LEU A 17 8.98 -5.38 -9.37
N GLY A 18 8.61 -4.14 -9.74
CA GLY A 18 9.60 -3.14 -10.14
C GLY A 18 10.62 -2.86 -9.04
N PHE A 19 10.16 -2.70 -7.80
CA PHE A 19 11.06 -2.47 -6.67
C PHE A 19 11.93 -3.70 -6.38
N GLU A 20 11.36 -4.90 -6.45
CA GLU A 20 12.14 -6.13 -6.26
C GLU A 20 13.23 -6.26 -7.32
N MET A 21 12.92 -5.96 -8.58
CA MET A 21 13.92 -5.99 -9.66
C MET A 21 15.04 -4.97 -9.45
N ALA A 22 14.74 -3.88 -8.75
CA ALA A 22 15.74 -2.88 -8.40
C ALA A 22 16.53 -3.23 -7.12
N GLY A 23 16.26 -4.40 -6.53
CA GLY A 23 17.00 -4.87 -5.35
C GLY A 23 16.38 -4.53 -4.01
N PHE A 24 15.15 -4.01 -4.01
CA PHE A 24 14.43 -3.72 -2.77
C PHE A 24 13.74 -4.99 -2.25
N ASP A 25 13.49 -5.01 -0.94
CA ASP A 25 12.78 -6.10 -0.27
C ASP A 25 11.38 -5.63 0.10
N VAL A 26 10.36 -6.12 -0.61
CA VAL A 26 8.97 -5.80 -0.30
C VAL A 26 8.50 -6.73 0.81
N VAL A 27 8.42 -6.22 2.02
CA VAL A 27 8.17 -7.04 3.21
C VAL A 27 6.69 -7.21 3.53
N LEU A 28 5.87 -6.26 3.13
CA LEU A 28 4.45 -6.25 3.45
C LEU A 28 3.66 -5.63 2.31
N ALA A 29 2.50 -6.19 2.02
CA ALA A 29 1.57 -5.62 1.06
C ALA A 29 0.15 -5.72 1.61
N ASN A 30 -0.72 -4.81 1.19
CA ASN A 30 -2.14 -4.83 1.52
C ASN A 30 -2.95 -4.67 0.25
N GLU A 31 -3.94 -5.53 0.07
CA GLU A 31 -4.88 -5.49 -1.05
C GLU A 31 -6.24 -5.97 -0.57
N TYR A 32 -7.28 -5.21 -0.86
CA TYR A 32 -8.65 -5.49 -0.44
C TYR A 32 -9.27 -6.66 -1.20
N ASP A 33 -9.09 -6.70 -2.52
CA ASP A 33 -9.75 -7.69 -3.38
C ASP A 33 -9.11 -9.07 -3.21
N LYS A 34 -9.95 -10.06 -2.89
CA LYS A 34 -9.49 -11.42 -2.59
C LYS A 34 -8.79 -12.08 -3.78
N ASP A 35 -9.35 -11.93 -4.97
CA ASP A 35 -8.80 -12.59 -6.16
C ASP A 35 -7.49 -11.93 -6.57
N ILE A 36 -7.44 -10.60 -6.49
CA ILE A 36 -6.23 -9.83 -6.79
C ILE A 36 -5.13 -10.16 -5.78
N ALA A 37 -5.48 -10.21 -4.49
CA ALA A 37 -4.52 -10.57 -3.46
C ALA A 37 -3.97 -11.99 -3.64
N THR A 38 -4.81 -12.91 -4.09
CA THR A 38 -4.38 -14.27 -4.40
C THR A 38 -3.36 -14.28 -5.54
N ALA A 39 -3.63 -13.51 -6.60
CA ALA A 39 -2.67 -13.37 -7.70
C ALA A 39 -1.35 -12.75 -7.22
N TYR A 40 -1.43 -11.74 -6.37
CA TYR A 40 -0.24 -11.12 -5.78
C TYR A 40 0.60 -12.17 -5.04
N LYS A 41 -0.02 -12.97 -4.18
CA LYS A 41 0.69 -13.99 -3.39
C LYS A 41 1.44 -15.00 -4.26
N LYS A 42 0.87 -15.37 -5.39
CA LYS A 42 1.51 -16.32 -6.30
C LYS A 42 2.80 -15.77 -6.88
N ASN A 43 2.85 -14.47 -7.11
CA ASN A 43 4.00 -13.83 -7.74
C ASN A 43 5.00 -13.26 -6.74
N HIS A 44 4.61 -13.13 -5.47
CA HIS A 44 5.42 -12.49 -4.43
C HIS A 44 5.34 -13.31 -3.14
N SER A 45 5.80 -14.57 -3.20
CA SER A 45 5.66 -15.52 -2.10
C SER A 45 6.40 -15.13 -0.83
N SER A 46 7.42 -14.29 -0.93
CA SER A 46 8.19 -13.84 0.23
C SER A 46 7.61 -12.60 0.91
N THR A 47 6.62 -11.96 0.29
CA THR A 47 5.96 -10.78 0.85
C THR A 47 4.73 -11.20 1.65
N LYS A 48 4.60 -10.69 2.88
CA LYS A 48 3.39 -10.92 3.66
C LYS A 48 2.26 -10.09 3.05
N MET A 49 1.18 -10.76 2.66
CA MET A 49 0.00 -10.11 2.11
C MET A 49 -1.10 -10.03 3.17
N ILE A 50 -1.60 -8.83 3.42
CA ILE A 50 -2.78 -8.60 4.24
C ILE A 50 -3.95 -8.36 3.29
N ASN A 51 -4.81 -9.36 3.13
CA ASN A 51 -5.99 -9.28 2.28
C ASN A 51 -7.17 -8.78 3.10
N GLU A 52 -7.17 -7.50 3.37
CA GLU A 52 -8.19 -6.85 4.20
C GLU A 52 -8.47 -5.45 3.68
N ASP A 53 -9.66 -4.95 3.98
CA ASP A 53 -10.01 -3.56 3.75
C ASP A 53 -9.21 -2.69 4.73
N ILE A 54 -8.36 -1.82 4.22
CA ILE A 54 -7.49 -0.97 5.05
C ILE A 54 -8.30 -0.10 6.02
N THR A 55 -9.54 0.24 5.66
CA THR A 55 -10.40 1.07 6.51
C THR A 55 -10.89 0.33 7.74
N LYS A 56 -10.78 -0.99 7.75
CA LYS A 56 -11.21 -1.86 8.85
C LYS A 56 -10.07 -2.43 9.66
N LEU A 57 -8.83 -2.14 9.26
CA LEU A 57 -7.66 -2.58 10.01
C LEU A 57 -7.44 -1.68 11.23
N ASP A 58 -6.96 -2.29 12.31
CA ASP A 58 -6.36 -1.53 13.39
C ASP A 58 -4.95 -1.14 12.95
N LEU A 59 -4.82 0.04 12.34
CA LEU A 59 -3.57 0.47 11.75
C LEU A 59 -2.43 0.52 12.77
N GLN A 60 -2.72 0.97 13.98
CA GLN A 60 -1.71 1.02 15.03
C GLN A 60 -1.14 -0.37 15.29
N SER A 61 -2.00 -1.36 15.50
CA SER A 61 -1.56 -2.74 15.79
C SER A 61 -0.81 -3.37 14.64
N VAL A 62 -1.27 -3.13 13.41
CA VAL A 62 -0.68 -3.76 12.21
C VAL A 62 0.67 -3.15 11.87
N PHE A 63 0.79 -1.82 11.94
CA PHE A 63 1.94 -1.12 11.39
C PHE A 63 2.96 -0.64 12.42
N GLU A 64 2.65 -0.66 13.72
CA GLU A 64 3.60 -0.15 14.72
C GLU A 64 4.92 -0.92 14.73
N GLN A 65 4.89 -2.22 14.44
CA GLN A 65 6.09 -3.04 14.40
C GLN A 65 7.06 -2.63 13.28
N TYR A 66 6.55 -1.89 12.28
CA TYR A 66 7.35 -1.45 11.15
C TYR A 66 7.92 -0.06 11.34
N LYS A 67 7.53 0.65 12.40
CA LYS A 67 8.01 2.01 12.66
C LYS A 67 9.54 2.02 12.76
N GLY A 68 10.16 2.86 11.94
CA GLY A 68 11.62 2.98 11.91
C GLY A 68 12.33 1.87 11.18
N ASN A 69 11.61 0.87 10.63
CA ASN A 69 12.20 -0.29 9.96
C ASN A 69 11.87 -0.36 8.46
N ILE A 70 11.21 0.64 7.93
CA ILE A 70 10.80 0.68 6.51
C ILE A 70 11.44 1.90 5.86
N ASP A 71 11.95 1.71 4.67
CA ASP A 71 12.62 2.78 3.92
C ASP A 71 11.67 3.48 2.95
N VAL A 72 10.71 2.74 2.38
CA VAL A 72 9.80 3.27 1.35
C VAL A 72 8.41 2.70 1.54
N ILE A 73 7.40 3.55 1.38
CA ILE A 73 6.02 3.10 1.25
C ILE A 73 5.57 3.47 -0.15
N ILE A 74 5.08 2.49 -0.88
CA ILE A 74 4.54 2.67 -2.22
C ILE A 74 3.07 2.30 -2.24
N GLY A 75 2.39 2.63 -3.31
CA GLY A 75 1.02 2.23 -3.50
C GLY A 75 0.29 3.17 -4.43
N GLY A 76 -0.80 2.66 -5.01
CA GLY A 76 -1.66 3.44 -5.89
C GLY A 76 -3.05 3.57 -5.30
N PRO A 77 -3.25 4.35 -4.23
CA PRO A 77 -4.60 4.52 -3.71
C PRO A 77 -5.49 5.16 -4.77
N PRO A 78 -6.79 4.81 -4.80
CA PRO A 78 -7.70 5.45 -5.74
C PRO A 78 -7.73 6.96 -5.52
N CYS A 79 -7.43 7.72 -6.57
CA CYS A 79 -7.37 9.17 -6.52
C CYS A 79 -8.25 9.80 -7.60
N GLN A 80 -9.39 9.21 -7.86
CA GLN A 80 -10.30 9.68 -8.91
C GLN A 80 -10.72 11.13 -8.71
N GLY A 81 -10.84 11.57 -7.47
CA GLY A 81 -11.18 12.94 -7.14
C GLY A 81 -10.10 13.95 -7.47
N PHE A 82 -8.86 13.51 -7.76
CA PHE A 82 -7.75 14.36 -8.16
C PHE A 82 -7.48 14.27 -9.66
N SER A 83 -8.13 13.34 -10.37
CA SER A 83 -7.90 13.10 -11.79
C SER A 83 -8.36 14.28 -12.65
N GLN A 84 -7.59 14.61 -13.68
CA GLN A 84 -7.97 15.66 -14.64
C GLN A 84 -9.15 15.25 -15.51
N LYS A 85 -9.38 13.96 -15.71
CA LYS A 85 -10.49 13.46 -16.52
C LYS A 85 -11.81 13.49 -15.77
N GLY A 86 -11.77 13.55 -14.46
CA GLY A 86 -12.94 13.79 -13.64
C GLY A 86 -13.03 15.24 -13.26
N LYS A 87 -14.08 15.61 -12.55
CA LYS A 87 -14.16 16.95 -11.96
C LYS A 87 -13.06 17.06 -10.92
N ARG A 88 -12.19 18.04 -11.06
CA ARG A 88 -11.16 18.28 -10.06
C ARG A 88 -11.80 18.58 -8.72
N LYS A 89 -11.53 17.75 -7.78
CA LYS A 89 -12.02 17.88 -6.42
C LYS A 89 -10.84 18.09 -5.47
N THR A 90 -11.15 18.59 -4.30
CA THR A 90 -10.16 18.77 -3.26
C THR A 90 -9.89 17.43 -2.55
N ILE A 91 -8.96 17.46 -1.60
CA ILE A 91 -8.69 16.34 -0.70
C ILE A 91 -9.95 15.90 0.07
N HIS A 92 -10.98 16.72 0.14
CA HIS A 92 -12.24 16.42 0.82
C HIS A 92 -13.23 15.63 -0.03
N ASP A 93 -12.90 15.37 -1.32
CA ASP A 93 -13.75 14.54 -2.17
C ASP A 93 -13.85 13.13 -1.57
N GLU A 94 -15.07 12.60 -1.46
CA GLU A 94 -15.31 11.28 -0.90
C GLU A 94 -14.56 10.17 -1.64
N ARG A 95 -14.33 10.33 -2.94
CA ARG A 95 -13.58 9.36 -3.74
C ARG A 95 -12.11 9.29 -3.36
N ASN A 96 -11.63 10.29 -2.61
CA ASN A 96 -10.26 10.33 -2.12
C ASN A 96 -10.14 9.81 -0.68
N PHE A 97 -11.21 9.23 -0.18
CA PHE A 97 -11.29 8.73 1.20
C PHE A 97 -10.15 7.76 1.54
N LEU A 98 -9.83 6.86 0.61
CA LEU A 98 -8.78 5.85 0.85
C LEU A 98 -7.38 6.45 0.93
N PHE A 99 -7.17 7.60 0.30
CA PHE A 99 -5.88 8.29 0.40
C PHE A 99 -5.53 8.66 1.84
N LYS A 100 -6.53 8.96 2.66
CA LYS A 100 -6.32 9.29 4.08
C LYS A 100 -5.66 8.13 4.83
N TYR A 101 -6.02 6.91 4.48
CA TYR A 101 -5.44 5.72 5.12
C TYR A 101 -3.99 5.52 4.73
N TYR A 102 -3.65 5.83 3.47
CA TYR A 102 -2.26 5.84 3.03
C TYR A 102 -1.44 6.80 3.90
N VAL A 103 -1.93 8.02 4.07
CA VAL A 103 -1.26 9.04 4.89
C VAL A 103 -1.12 8.58 6.35
N LYS A 104 -2.16 7.95 6.91
CA LYS A 104 -2.10 7.42 8.27
C LYS A 104 -1.01 6.37 8.44
N VAL A 105 -0.84 5.49 7.46
CA VAL A 105 0.21 4.47 7.51
C VAL A 105 1.59 5.12 7.43
N VAL A 106 1.78 6.09 6.56
CA VAL A 106 3.03 6.84 6.46
C VAL A 106 3.37 7.49 7.81
N ASP A 107 2.37 8.08 8.44
CA ASP A 107 2.55 8.74 9.73
C ASP A 107 2.92 7.77 10.85
N LEU A 108 2.38 6.56 10.82
CA LEU A 108 2.70 5.51 11.80
C LEU A 108 4.06 4.89 11.58
N VAL A 109 4.42 4.62 10.33
CA VAL A 109 5.65 3.90 9.98
C VAL A 109 6.87 4.82 9.94
N LYS A 110 6.69 6.05 9.50
CA LYS A 110 7.77 7.05 9.38
C LYS A 110 8.94 6.54 8.55
N PRO A 111 8.68 6.23 7.29
CA PRO A 111 9.71 5.71 6.40
C PRO A 111 10.82 6.73 6.12
#